data_6b3cebf8f70864cc0f718cc377816219
#
_entry.id   6b3cebf8f70864cc0f718cc377816219
#
_cell.length_a   1.000
_cell.length_b   1.000
_cell.length_c   1.000
_cell.angle_alpha   90.00
_cell.angle_beta   90.00
_cell.angle_gamma   90.00
#
_symmetry.space_group_name_H-M   'P 1'
#
loop_
_entity.id
_entity.type
_entity.pdbx_description
1 polymer ?
#
loop_
_entity_poly.entity_id
_entity_poly.type
_entity_poly.pdbx_seq_one_letter_code
_entity_poly.pdbx_strand_id
1 'polypeptide(L)'
;MTLIRNEDVIQSVADALQYISYYHPLDFITAVNEAYEREESPAAKDAMAQILINSRLCAEGKRPICQDTGIVTVFLKVGMDVQWQGDMALEEMVNEGVRRAYLHPANVLRASILSDPAGARINTKDNTPAVIHTQVVPGNKLDVKVAAKGGGSENKSKLVMLNPSDSIADWVEKTLPTMGA
;
A
#
# COMPACT_ATOMS: atom_id res chain seq x y z
N MET A 1 -2.55 26.39 16.56
CA MET A 1 -2.25 25.11 17.23
C MET A 1 -3.14 24.05 16.57
N THR A 2 -2.58 23.01 16.02
CA THR A 2 -3.36 21.98 15.32
C THR A 2 -3.71 20.88 16.32
N LEU A 3 -5.01 20.68 16.53
CA LEU A 3 -5.55 19.64 17.39
C LEU A 3 -5.97 18.45 16.52
N ILE A 4 -5.44 17.26 16.81
CA ILE A 4 -5.73 16.03 16.09
C ILE A 4 -6.46 15.08 17.03
N ARG A 5 -7.65 14.63 16.65
CA ARG A 5 -8.44 13.66 17.39
C ARG A 5 -8.08 12.24 16.96
N ASN A 6 -8.27 11.27 17.83
CA ASN A 6 -8.11 9.86 17.49
C ASN A 6 -8.86 9.49 16.20
N GLU A 7 -10.11 9.95 16.09
CA GLU A 7 -10.97 9.66 14.94
C GLU A 7 -10.44 10.26 13.62
N ASP A 8 -9.75 11.40 13.66
CA ASP A 8 -9.16 12.02 12.46
C ASP A 8 -8.09 11.11 11.83
N VAL A 9 -7.26 10.46 12.66
CA VAL A 9 -6.24 9.52 12.20
C VAL A 9 -6.88 8.21 11.72
N ILE A 10 -7.79 7.65 12.52
CA ILE A 10 -8.47 6.39 12.22
C ILE A 10 -9.20 6.48 10.89
N GLN A 11 -10.00 7.52 10.71
CA GLN A 11 -10.79 7.69 9.50
C GLN A 11 -9.90 7.99 8.28
N SER A 12 -8.85 8.80 8.44
CA SER A 12 -7.90 9.09 7.36
C SER A 12 -7.20 7.83 6.85
N VAL A 13 -6.78 6.93 7.74
CA VAL A 13 -6.17 5.64 7.36
C VAL A 13 -7.20 4.73 6.68
N ALA A 14 -8.41 4.66 7.23
CA ALA A 14 -9.47 3.83 6.66
C ALA A 14 -9.88 4.29 5.25
N ASP A 15 -10.09 5.57 5.06
CA ASP A 15 -10.47 6.15 3.76
C ASP A 15 -9.34 6.00 2.73
N ALA A 16 -8.10 6.22 3.14
CA ALA A 16 -6.94 6.05 2.27
C ALA A 16 -6.82 4.60 1.78
N LEU A 17 -6.96 3.62 2.66
CA LEU A 17 -6.91 2.19 2.31
C LEU A 17 -8.04 1.80 1.38
N GLN A 18 -9.25 2.26 1.64
CA GLN A 18 -10.38 2.03 0.74
C GLN A 18 -10.12 2.67 -0.63
N TYR A 19 -9.65 3.92 -0.67
CA TYR A 19 -9.34 4.62 -1.91
C TYR A 19 -8.30 3.90 -2.76
N ILE A 20 -7.15 3.54 -2.19
CA ILE A 20 -6.08 2.86 -2.94
C ILE A 20 -6.44 1.42 -3.33
N SER A 21 -7.47 0.84 -2.73
CA SER A 21 -7.92 -0.51 -3.07
C SER A 21 -8.60 -0.59 -4.45
N TYR A 22 -9.18 0.51 -4.95
CA TYR A 22 -9.94 0.54 -6.20
C TYR A 22 -9.56 1.67 -7.17
N TYR A 23 -8.63 2.58 -6.80
CA TYR A 23 -8.11 3.60 -7.71
C TYR A 23 -6.62 3.40 -7.95
N HIS A 24 -6.23 3.31 -9.21
CA HIS A 24 -4.85 3.52 -9.61
C HIS A 24 -4.54 5.02 -9.74
N PRO A 25 -3.31 5.47 -9.46
CA PRO A 25 -2.87 6.83 -9.74
C PRO A 25 -2.95 7.15 -11.24
N LEU A 26 -3.18 8.41 -11.59
CA LEU A 26 -3.32 8.82 -12.98
C LEU A 26 -2.03 8.61 -13.79
N ASP A 27 -0.88 8.82 -13.18
CA ASP A 27 0.43 8.58 -13.81
C ASP A 27 0.63 7.10 -14.19
N PHE A 28 0.19 6.17 -13.33
CA PHE A 28 0.18 4.74 -13.66
C PHE A 28 -0.71 4.45 -14.87
N ILE A 29 -1.95 4.96 -14.88
CA ILE A 29 -2.88 4.76 -16.00
C ILE A 29 -2.30 5.31 -17.29
N THR A 30 -1.72 6.51 -17.24
CA THR A 30 -1.07 7.15 -18.39
C THR A 30 0.09 6.30 -18.90
N ALA A 31 0.98 5.86 -18.02
CA ALA A 31 2.14 5.04 -18.37
C ALA A 31 1.75 3.69 -19.02
N VAL A 32 0.73 3.02 -18.45
CA VAL A 32 0.24 1.75 -19.02
C VAL A 32 -0.43 1.98 -20.38
N ASN A 33 -1.18 3.07 -20.56
CA ASN A 33 -1.79 3.39 -21.85
C ASN A 33 -0.73 3.73 -22.90
N GLU A 34 0.29 4.50 -22.56
CA GLU A 34 1.40 4.79 -23.47
C GLU A 34 2.19 3.52 -23.83
N ALA A 35 2.37 2.60 -22.89
CA ALA A 35 2.99 1.31 -23.15
C ALA A 35 2.12 0.46 -24.11
N TYR A 36 0.80 0.42 -23.88
CA TYR A 36 -0.16 -0.25 -24.74
C TYR A 36 -0.09 0.25 -26.19
N GLU A 37 0.01 1.57 -26.39
CA GLU A 37 0.10 2.13 -27.74
C GLU A 37 1.40 1.73 -28.47
N ARG A 38 2.50 1.60 -27.75
CA ARG A 38 3.81 1.23 -28.31
C ARG A 38 4.04 -0.27 -28.45
N GLU A 39 3.26 -1.09 -27.76
CA GLU A 39 3.46 -2.54 -27.76
C GLU A 39 3.12 -3.16 -29.14
N GLU A 40 3.97 -4.06 -29.59
CA GLU A 40 3.82 -4.74 -30.89
C GLU A 40 3.27 -6.17 -30.73
N SER A 41 3.55 -6.82 -29.61
CA SER A 41 3.04 -8.17 -29.33
C SER A 41 1.54 -8.17 -29.06
N PRO A 42 0.71 -8.86 -29.85
CA PRO A 42 -0.73 -8.92 -29.60
C PRO A 42 -1.11 -9.44 -28.22
N ALA A 43 -0.38 -10.43 -27.70
CA ALA A 43 -0.64 -11.02 -26.39
C ALA A 43 -0.31 -10.03 -25.24
N ALA A 44 0.81 -9.29 -25.36
CA ALA A 44 1.17 -8.28 -24.37
C ALA A 44 0.22 -7.07 -24.42
N LYS A 45 -0.19 -6.68 -25.62
CA LYS A 45 -1.18 -5.62 -25.84
C LYS A 45 -2.54 -5.97 -25.21
N ASP A 46 -3.00 -7.20 -25.40
CA ASP A 46 -4.23 -7.69 -24.76
C ASP A 46 -4.13 -7.68 -23.23
N ALA A 47 -3.01 -8.11 -22.66
CA ALA A 47 -2.79 -8.07 -21.21
C ALA A 47 -2.85 -6.63 -20.66
N MET A 48 -2.22 -5.65 -21.33
CA MET A 48 -2.29 -4.24 -20.93
C MET A 48 -3.72 -3.68 -21.05
N ALA A 49 -4.45 -4.04 -22.10
CA ALA A 49 -5.85 -3.66 -22.26
C ALA A 49 -6.71 -4.19 -21.10
N GLN A 50 -6.50 -5.44 -20.69
CA GLN A 50 -7.21 -6.02 -19.54
C GLN A 50 -6.89 -5.30 -18.23
N ILE A 51 -5.63 -4.88 -18.00
CA ILE A 51 -5.24 -4.07 -16.84
C ILE A 51 -5.99 -2.74 -16.82
N LEU A 52 -6.04 -2.03 -17.94
CA LEU A 52 -6.75 -0.75 -18.06
C LEU A 52 -8.27 -0.91 -17.86
N ILE A 53 -8.87 -1.95 -18.45
CA ILE A 53 -10.30 -2.28 -18.27
C ILE A 53 -10.58 -2.60 -16.79
N ASN A 54 -9.76 -3.45 -16.17
CA ASN A 54 -9.90 -3.79 -14.76
C ASN A 54 -9.82 -2.54 -13.87
N SER A 55 -8.84 -1.66 -14.13
CA SER A 55 -8.69 -0.40 -13.40
C SER A 55 -9.97 0.45 -13.45
N ARG A 56 -10.56 0.60 -14.64
CA ARG A 56 -11.81 1.34 -14.83
C ARG A 56 -12.98 0.69 -14.08
N LEU A 57 -13.17 -0.62 -14.25
CA LEU A 57 -14.28 -1.35 -13.62
C LEU A 57 -14.18 -1.33 -12.09
N CYS A 58 -12.96 -1.39 -11.54
CA CYS A 58 -12.72 -1.31 -10.10
C CYS A 58 -13.06 0.08 -9.57
N ALA A 59 -12.66 1.14 -10.28
CA ALA A 59 -12.97 2.51 -9.91
C ALA A 59 -14.48 2.80 -9.94
N GLU A 60 -15.18 2.38 -11.02
CA GLU A 60 -16.62 2.56 -11.18
C GLU A 60 -17.42 1.76 -10.14
N GLY A 61 -17.03 0.49 -9.93
CA GLY A 61 -17.72 -0.42 -9.02
C GLY A 61 -17.28 -0.34 -7.56
N LYS A 62 -16.26 0.46 -7.23
CA LYS A 62 -15.59 0.49 -5.91
C LYS A 62 -15.25 -0.92 -5.43
N ARG A 63 -14.55 -1.68 -6.26
CA ARG A 63 -14.14 -3.06 -6.01
C ARG A 63 -12.62 -3.15 -5.97
N PRO A 64 -12.03 -4.03 -5.15
CA PRO A 64 -10.58 -4.17 -5.11
C PRO A 64 -9.98 -4.50 -6.48
N ILE A 65 -8.90 -3.81 -6.83
CA ILE A 65 -8.16 -4.00 -8.08
C ILE A 65 -7.60 -5.42 -8.18
N CYS A 66 -7.23 -6.00 -7.04
CA CYS A 66 -6.69 -7.34 -6.94
C CYS A 66 -7.22 -8.02 -5.66
N GLN A 67 -7.28 -9.35 -5.67
CA GLN A 67 -7.59 -10.14 -4.47
C GLN A 67 -6.48 -10.11 -3.43
N ASP A 68 -5.25 -9.77 -3.83
CA ASP A 68 -4.11 -9.63 -2.93
C ASP A 68 -4.02 -8.19 -2.44
N THR A 69 -4.63 -7.93 -1.29
CA THR A 69 -4.67 -6.60 -0.66
C THR A 69 -3.44 -6.31 0.20
N GLY A 70 -2.62 -7.35 0.48
CA GLY A 70 -1.27 -7.22 0.99
C GLY A 70 -1.12 -6.78 2.44
N ILE A 71 0.10 -6.35 2.75
CA ILE A 71 0.50 -5.80 4.04
C ILE A 71 0.35 -4.28 3.99
N VAL A 72 -0.32 -3.72 4.99
CA VAL A 72 -0.45 -2.26 5.12
C VAL A 72 0.83 -1.70 5.73
N THR A 73 1.37 -0.69 5.06
CA THR A 73 2.51 0.10 5.56
C THR A 73 2.08 1.56 5.65
N VAL A 74 2.27 2.16 6.82
CA VAL A 74 1.92 3.56 7.09
C VAL A 74 3.16 4.35 7.45
N PHE A 75 3.38 5.45 6.75
CA PHE A 75 4.45 6.40 7.02
C PHE A 75 3.85 7.66 7.62
N LEU A 76 4.29 8.01 8.84
CA LEU A 76 3.81 9.14 9.60
C LEU A 76 4.93 10.17 9.77
N LYS A 77 4.66 11.43 9.41
CA LYS A 77 5.47 12.56 9.85
C LYS A 77 4.66 13.36 10.86
N VAL A 78 5.10 13.32 12.11
CA VAL A 78 4.43 13.93 13.24
C VAL A 78 5.13 15.24 13.58
N GLY A 79 4.43 16.36 13.45
CA GLY A 79 4.93 17.67 13.83
C GLY A 79 5.10 17.78 15.34
N MET A 80 6.21 18.38 15.80
CA MET A 80 6.52 18.55 17.23
C MET A 80 5.50 19.42 17.98
N ASP A 81 4.78 20.29 17.25
CA ASP A 81 3.77 21.21 17.82
C ASP A 81 2.33 20.69 17.65
N VAL A 82 2.16 19.43 17.25
CA VAL A 82 0.84 18.78 17.17
C VAL A 82 0.30 18.55 18.58
N GLN A 83 -0.98 18.88 18.77
CA GLN A 83 -1.72 18.57 19.99
C GLN A 83 -2.67 17.40 19.75
N TRP A 84 -2.66 16.44 20.66
CA TRP A 84 -3.51 15.26 20.57
C TRP A 84 -4.75 15.43 21.45
N GLN A 85 -5.90 15.02 20.93
CA GLN A 85 -7.15 14.91 21.68
C GLN A 85 -7.62 13.46 21.68
N GLY A 86 -7.47 12.82 22.81
CA GLY A 86 -7.81 11.43 23.05
C GLY A 86 -6.71 10.72 23.83
N ASP A 87 -6.93 9.44 24.05
CA ASP A 87 -6.12 8.58 24.92
C ASP A 87 -5.56 7.34 24.19
N MET A 88 -5.84 7.20 22.91
CA MET A 88 -5.31 6.08 22.10
C MET A 88 -3.86 6.32 21.68
N ALA A 89 -3.05 5.28 21.74
CA ALA A 89 -1.73 5.31 21.13
C ALA A 89 -1.82 5.44 19.60
N LEU A 90 -0.84 6.12 19.00
CA LEU A 90 -0.81 6.35 17.56
C LEU A 90 -0.86 5.04 16.76
N GLU A 91 -0.19 4.02 17.24
CA GLU A 91 -0.22 2.68 16.64
C GLU A 91 -1.62 2.06 16.68
N GLU A 92 -2.34 2.22 17.78
CA GLU A 92 -3.72 1.75 17.92
C GLU A 92 -4.67 2.47 16.98
N MET A 93 -4.53 3.79 16.82
CA MET A 93 -5.33 4.57 15.86
C MET A 93 -5.12 4.07 14.43
N VAL A 94 -3.87 3.81 14.03
CA VAL A 94 -3.55 3.27 12.71
C VAL A 94 -4.18 1.88 12.53
N ASN A 95 -3.99 0.98 13.49
CA ASN A 95 -4.54 -0.37 13.40
C ASN A 95 -6.08 -0.38 13.40
N GLU A 96 -6.73 0.51 14.14
CA GLU A 96 -8.18 0.67 14.08
C GLU A 96 -8.64 1.16 12.69
N GLY A 97 -7.90 2.09 12.08
CA GLY A 97 -8.15 2.52 10.70
C GLY A 97 -8.02 1.37 9.68
N VAL A 98 -6.99 0.53 9.84
CA VAL A 98 -6.82 -0.69 9.02
C VAL A 98 -8.00 -1.63 9.19
N ARG A 99 -8.41 -1.92 10.43
CA ARG A 99 -9.55 -2.79 10.73
C ARG A 99 -10.84 -2.30 10.08
N ARG A 100 -11.13 -1.00 10.20
CA ARG A 100 -12.31 -0.38 9.57
C ARG A 100 -12.27 -0.47 8.05
N ALA A 101 -11.10 -0.29 7.45
CA ALA A 101 -10.94 -0.41 6.01
C ALA A 101 -11.20 -1.84 5.52
N TYR A 102 -10.59 -2.83 6.18
CA TYR A 102 -10.68 -4.22 5.73
C TYR A 102 -12.04 -4.87 6.02
N LEU A 103 -12.75 -4.40 7.02
CA LEU A 103 -14.10 -4.86 7.37
C LEU A 103 -15.21 -3.95 6.85
N HIS A 104 -14.90 -3.00 5.95
CA HIS A 104 -15.86 -2.03 5.45
C HIS A 104 -17.04 -2.73 4.74
N PRO A 105 -18.30 -2.51 5.15
CA PRO A 105 -19.44 -3.32 4.70
C PRO A 105 -19.73 -3.20 3.20
N ALA A 106 -19.42 -2.06 2.59
CA ALA A 106 -19.63 -1.84 1.15
C ALA A 106 -18.49 -2.39 0.28
N ASN A 107 -17.30 -2.59 0.83
CA ASN A 107 -16.13 -3.08 0.10
C ASN A 107 -15.18 -3.82 1.07
N VAL A 108 -15.51 -5.04 1.41
CA VAL A 108 -14.70 -5.91 2.27
C VAL A 108 -13.42 -6.29 1.54
N LEU A 109 -12.28 -5.94 2.14
CA LEU A 109 -10.96 -6.30 1.64
C LEU A 109 -10.51 -7.65 2.22
N ARG A 110 -9.72 -8.40 1.44
CA ARG A 110 -9.21 -9.70 1.90
C ARG A 110 -8.06 -9.49 2.88
N ALA A 111 -8.23 -9.88 4.14
CA ALA A 111 -7.15 -9.91 5.11
C ALA A 111 -6.14 -11.02 4.78
N SER A 112 -4.84 -10.67 4.81
CA SER A 112 -3.73 -11.55 4.45
C SER A 112 -2.73 -11.77 5.60
N ILE A 113 -2.82 -10.97 6.68
CA ILE A 113 -1.86 -11.01 7.78
C ILE A 113 -2.05 -12.26 8.65
N LEU A 114 -0.94 -12.87 9.01
CA LEU A 114 -0.87 -14.03 9.89
C LEU A 114 -0.28 -13.62 11.25
N SER A 115 -0.95 -13.96 12.33
CA SER A 115 -0.49 -13.66 13.70
C SER A 115 0.74 -14.46 14.12
N ASP A 116 0.94 -15.62 13.54
CA ASP A 116 2.11 -16.48 13.80
C ASP A 116 2.58 -17.09 12.46
N PRO A 117 3.32 -16.33 11.66
CA PRO A 117 3.70 -16.76 10.31
C PRO A 117 4.64 -17.96 10.27
N ALA A 118 5.43 -18.16 11.33
CA ALA A 118 6.37 -19.29 11.42
C ALA A 118 5.75 -20.56 12.05
N GLY A 119 4.66 -20.40 12.81
CA GLY A 119 4.01 -21.48 13.55
C GLY A 119 2.59 -21.75 13.07
N ALA A 120 1.58 -21.36 13.86
CA ALA A 120 0.17 -21.71 13.65
C ALA A 120 -0.46 -21.05 12.40
N ARG A 121 0.12 -19.99 11.86
CA ARG A 121 -0.30 -19.29 10.63
C ARG A 121 -1.77 -18.87 10.64
N ILE A 122 -2.24 -18.32 11.75
CA ILE A 122 -3.64 -17.91 11.95
C ILE A 122 -3.84 -16.54 11.30
N ASN A 123 -4.79 -16.44 10.37
CA ASN A 123 -5.18 -15.17 9.76
C ASN A 123 -5.84 -14.25 10.77
N THR A 124 -5.42 -13.00 10.85
CA THR A 124 -5.96 -11.99 11.78
C THR A 124 -7.37 -11.52 11.43
N LYS A 125 -7.82 -11.76 10.19
CA LYS A 125 -9.12 -11.47 9.60
C LYS A 125 -9.42 -9.97 9.38
N ASP A 126 -8.70 -9.09 10.04
CA ASP A 126 -8.84 -7.63 9.94
C ASP A 126 -7.60 -6.93 9.34
N ASN A 127 -6.62 -7.73 8.92
CA ASN A 127 -5.35 -7.31 8.31
C ASN A 127 -4.44 -6.47 9.22
N THR A 128 -4.62 -6.54 10.53
CA THR A 128 -3.71 -5.94 11.52
C THR A 128 -2.65 -6.95 11.96
N PRO A 129 -1.49 -6.49 12.49
CA PRO A 129 -1.06 -5.10 12.58
C PRO A 129 -0.51 -4.55 11.26
N ALA A 130 -0.55 -3.24 11.10
CA ALA A 130 0.18 -2.54 10.05
C ALA A 130 1.68 -2.42 10.37
N VAL A 131 2.50 -2.25 9.35
CA VAL A 131 3.90 -1.81 9.51
C VAL A 131 3.89 -0.28 9.57
N ILE A 132 4.40 0.29 10.66
CA ILE A 132 4.31 1.73 10.92
C ILE A 132 5.72 2.33 11.02
N HIS A 133 5.98 3.35 10.21
CA HIS A 133 7.20 4.15 10.24
C HIS A 133 6.86 5.56 10.71
N THR A 134 7.39 5.98 11.84
CA THR A 134 7.14 7.30 12.41
C THR A 134 8.39 8.15 12.38
N GLN A 135 8.26 9.38 11.89
CA GLN A 135 9.28 10.41 11.92
C GLN A 135 8.73 11.64 12.63
N VAL A 136 9.41 12.12 13.66
CA VAL A 136 9.09 13.40 14.30
C VAL A 136 9.79 14.52 13.54
N VAL A 137 9.07 15.56 13.18
CA VAL A 137 9.55 16.68 12.36
C VAL A 137 9.15 18.03 12.97
N PRO A 138 9.83 19.13 12.70
CA PRO A 138 9.37 20.46 13.10
C PRO A 138 8.01 20.81 12.50
N GLY A 139 7.18 21.55 13.23
CA GLY A 139 5.89 22.07 12.77
C GLY A 139 4.70 21.42 13.45
N ASN A 140 3.52 21.75 12.96
CA ASN A 140 2.24 21.45 13.60
C ASN A 140 1.30 20.61 12.72
N LYS A 141 1.84 19.81 11.80
CA LYS A 141 1.06 18.95 10.89
C LYS A 141 1.34 17.49 11.17
N LEU A 142 0.34 16.66 10.93
CA LEU A 142 0.49 15.21 10.77
C LEU A 142 0.35 14.90 9.28
N ASP A 143 1.39 14.31 8.69
CA ASP A 143 1.36 13.78 7.32
C ASP A 143 1.25 12.26 7.40
N VAL A 144 0.23 11.71 6.77
CA VAL A 144 -0.08 10.28 6.76
C VAL A 144 -0.02 9.78 5.33
N LYS A 145 0.90 8.84 5.06
CA LYS A 145 0.98 8.13 3.78
C LYS A 145 0.73 6.66 4.01
N VAL A 146 -0.18 6.10 3.23
CA VAL A 146 -0.60 4.71 3.34
C VAL A 146 -0.25 3.96 2.07
N ALA A 147 0.32 2.78 2.22
CA ALA A 147 0.56 1.85 1.15
C ALA A 147 0.05 0.45 1.53
N ALA A 148 -0.44 -0.28 0.54
CA ALA A 148 -0.78 -1.70 0.69
C ALA A 148 0.03 -2.49 -0.34
N LYS A 149 0.88 -3.41 0.15
CA LYS A 149 1.82 -4.17 -0.67
C LYS A 149 1.40 -5.63 -0.73
N GLY A 150 1.01 -6.10 -1.90
CA GLY A 150 0.62 -7.48 -2.11
C GLY A 150 1.77 -8.49 -1.89
N GLY A 151 1.46 -9.66 -1.34
CA GLY A 151 2.45 -10.69 -1.04
C GLY A 151 3.03 -11.37 -2.30
N GLY A 152 2.29 -11.43 -3.40
CA GLY A 152 2.77 -12.00 -4.67
C GLY A 152 3.98 -11.26 -5.24
N SER A 153 3.98 -9.95 -5.18
CA SER A 153 5.11 -9.12 -5.63
C SER A 153 6.35 -9.24 -4.74
N GLU A 154 6.20 -9.66 -3.49
CA GLU A 154 7.33 -9.91 -2.57
C GLU A 154 8.12 -11.17 -2.93
N ASN A 155 7.50 -12.14 -3.57
CA ASN A 155 8.18 -13.36 -4.05
C ASN A 155 9.29 -13.07 -5.06
N LYS A 156 9.30 -11.87 -5.64
CA LYS A 156 10.34 -11.39 -6.56
C LYS A 156 11.36 -10.48 -5.88
N SER A 157 11.23 -10.23 -4.58
CA SER A 157 12.21 -9.45 -3.84
C SER A 157 13.57 -10.15 -3.83
N LYS A 158 14.62 -9.38 -4.02
CA LYS A 158 16.01 -9.84 -3.95
C LYS A 158 16.80 -8.98 -2.98
N LEU A 159 17.67 -9.64 -2.23
CA LEU A 159 18.65 -8.99 -1.38
C LEU A 159 20.03 -9.44 -1.82
N VAL A 160 20.96 -8.51 -1.93
CA VAL A 160 22.37 -8.82 -2.25
C VAL A 160 23.28 -7.97 -1.39
N MET A 161 24.41 -8.54 -1.02
CA MET A 161 25.49 -7.81 -0.37
C MET A 161 26.46 -7.36 -1.45
N LEU A 162 26.61 -6.05 -1.61
CA LEU A 162 27.54 -5.42 -2.54
C LEU A 162 28.87 -5.10 -1.82
N ASN A 163 29.99 -5.19 -2.52
CA ASN A 163 31.24 -4.63 -2.03
C ASN A 163 31.22 -3.10 -2.21
N PRO A 164 32.00 -2.35 -1.43
CA PRO A 164 32.07 -0.87 -1.56
C PRO A 164 32.45 -0.38 -2.97
N SER A 165 33.13 -1.22 -3.75
CA SER A 165 33.53 -0.93 -5.14
C SER A 165 32.47 -1.27 -6.19
N ASP A 166 31.40 -1.99 -5.82
CA ASP A 166 30.37 -2.40 -6.75
C ASP A 166 29.42 -1.26 -7.07
N SER A 167 29.04 -1.13 -8.34
CA SER A 167 28.08 -0.15 -8.78
C SER A 167 26.66 -0.59 -8.45
N ILE A 168 25.94 0.21 -7.67
CA ILE A 168 24.52 -0.02 -7.36
C ILE A 168 23.68 0.04 -8.64
N ALA A 169 23.97 1.00 -9.52
CA ALA A 169 23.22 1.18 -10.77
C ALA A 169 23.35 -0.04 -11.67
N ASP A 170 24.57 -0.53 -11.90
CA ASP A 170 24.82 -1.72 -12.73
C ASP A 170 24.14 -2.97 -12.15
N TRP A 171 24.15 -3.09 -10.82
CA TRP A 171 23.45 -4.18 -10.16
C TRP A 171 21.93 -4.11 -10.37
N VAL A 172 21.33 -2.93 -10.24
CA VAL A 172 19.90 -2.71 -10.48
C VAL A 172 19.54 -3.04 -11.93
N GLU A 173 20.30 -2.50 -12.90
CA GLU A 173 20.08 -2.74 -14.32
C GLU A 173 20.15 -4.24 -14.67
N LYS A 174 21.14 -4.93 -14.15
CA LYS A 174 21.30 -6.38 -14.36
C LYS A 174 20.19 -7.20 -13.68
N THR A 175 19.68 -6.76 -12.55
CA THR A 175 18.76 -7.55 -11.73
C THR A 175 17.30 -7.37 -12.12
N LEU A 176 16.87 -6.15 -12.45
CA LEU A 176 15.48 -5.83 -12.78
C LEU A 176 14.87 -6.77 -13.84
N PRO A 177 15.52 -7.08 -14.97
CA PRO A 177 14.96 -8.00 -15.96
C PRO A 177 14.72 -9.42 -15.43
N THR A 178 15.38 -9.80 -14.34
CA THR A 178 15.24 -11.14 -13.73
C THR A 178 14.14 -11.20 -12.67
N MET A 179 13.51 -10.07 -12.35
CA MET A 179 12.48 -9.96 -11.31
C MET A 179 11.06 -9.99 -11.88
N GLY A 180 10.91 -10.07 -13.17
CA GLY A 180 9.62 -10.23 -13.85
C GLY A 180 8.93 -11.56 -13.53
N ALA A 181 7.65 -11.65 -13.89
CA ALA A 181 6.86 -12.85 -13.74
C ALA A 181 7.30 -13.95 -14.71
#